data_2e30557388b2413fea7d1d5e05194556
#
_entry.id   2e30557388b2413fea7d1d5e05194556
#
_cell.length_a   1.000
_cell.length_b   1.000
_cell.length_c   1.000
_cell.angle_alpha   90.00
_cell.angle_beta   90.00
_cell.angle_gamma   90.00
#
_symmetry.space_group_name_H-M   'P 1'
#
loop_
_entity.id
_entity.type
_entity.pdbx_description
1 polymer ?
#
loop_
_entity_poly.entity_id
_entity_poly.type
_entity_poly.pdbx_seq_one_letter_code
_entity_poly.pdbx_strand_id
1 'polypeptide(L)'
;SYNDDPYLHVSDPLAAEAIKQMAAEGLMVNSNRNNSLSYSDSKQVGGSLQLNRKLNSMGRNVTLRLEGSYNEGNSKSLSTNNVHLYQIKSKLNPEADSTYQTNRYNVTPTKTWSYTVQTTYSEPLWKATFLQMSYKFNYSYSKSDRATYDFSNLGENFFSDVANSYRNWDGYLTLLQKPYTDYKDESLSRFSEYKNYTHDMELMFRMIREKYNFNVGVMVQPQTSHFIQDYHGVHSDTTRNVVNVTPTLDFRYRFSNTHDLRIRYR
;
A
#
# COMPACT_ATOMS: atom_id res chain seq x y z
N SER A 1 -7.70 -17.31 15.49
CA SER A 1 -7.44 -16.74 16.83
C SER A 1 -8.75 -16.55 17.57
N TYR A 2 -8.77 -16.94 18.82
CA TYR A 2 -9.88 -16.72 19.74
C TYR A 2 -9.54 -15.52 20.62
N ASN A 3 -10.43 -14.56 20.73
CA ASN A 3 -10.26 -13.39 21.57
C ASN A 3 -11.52 -13.18 22.40
N ASP A 4 -11.39 -13.32 23.72
CA ASP A 4 -12.40 -12.93 24.70
C ASP A 4 -12.11 -11.50 25.12
N ASP A 5 -12.95 -10.58 24.70
CA ASP A 5 -12.90 -9.21 25.15
C ASP A 5 -14.07 -8.95 26.11
N PRO A 6 -13.83 -8.85 27.43
CA PRO A 6 -14.88 -8.57 28.39
C PRO A 6 -15.36 -7.12 28.33
N TYR A 7 -14.70 -6.25 27.55
CA TYR A 7 -15.04 -4.84 27.49
C TYR A 7 -15.64 -4.47 26.14
N LEU A 8 -16.92 -4.10 26.12
CA LEU A 8 -17.50 -3.38 25.02
C LEU A 8 -16.93 -1.95 24.97
N HIS A 9 -16.70 -1.43 23.76
CA HIS A 9 -16.37 -0.02 23.59
C HIS A 9 -17.61 0.81 23.95
N VAL A 10 -17.68 1.32 25.17
CA VAL A 10 -18.80 2.07 25.66
C VAL A 10 -18.35 3.52 25.87
N SER A 11 -19.12 4.44 25.35
CA SER A 11 -18.87 5.88 25.53
C SER A 11 -19.32 6.39 26.92
N ASP A 12 -20.12 5.61 27.64
CA ASP A 12 -20.60 5.97 28.98
C ASP A 12 -19.67 5.40 30.07
N PRO A 13 -19.03 6.25 30.92
CA PRO A 13 -18.16 5.81 32.01
C PRO A 13 -18.81 4.90 33.03
N LEU A 14 -20.12 5.09 33.33
CA LEU A 14 -20.85 4.25 34.27
C LEU A 14 -21.09 2.85 33.69
N ALA A 15 -21.39 2.76 32.42
CA ALA A 15 -21.51 1.47 31.75
C ALA A 15 -20.16 0.75 31.67
N ALA A 16 -19.07 1.46 31.46
CA ALA A 16 -17.71 0.88 31.45
C ALA A 16 -17.34 0.28 32.82
N GLU A 17 -17.72 0.92 33.93
CA GLU A 17 -17.46 0.38 35.25
C GLU A 17 -18.30 -0.86 35.55
N ALA A 18 -19.57 -0.86 35.16
CA ALA A 18 -20.44 -2.05 35.28
C ALA A 18 -19.90 -3.25 34.49
N ILE A 19 -19.36 -3.01 33.31
CA ILE A 19 -18.72 -4.04 32.48
C ILE A 19 -17.46 -4.60 33.18
N LYS A 20 -16.61 -3.76 33.76
CA LYS A 20 -15.45 -4.20 34.54
C LYS A 20 -15.83 -5.09 35.70
N GLN A 21 -16.90 -4.72 36.43
CA GLN A 21 -17.40 -5.51 37.53
C GLN A 21 -17.90 -6.88 37.06
N MET A 22 -18.67 -6.93 35.98
CA MET A 22 -19.13 -8.19 35.40
C MET A 22 -17.98 -9.09 34.89
N ALA A 23 -16.93 -8.48 34.36
CA ALA A 23 -15.72 -9.22 33.98
C ALA A 23 -15.00 -9.79 35.21
N ALA A 24 -14.89 -9.03 36.28
CA ALA A 24 -14.29 -9.47 37.55
C ALA A 24 -15.09 -10.60 38.20
N GLU A 25 -16.40 -10.64 38.02
CA GLU A 25 -17.31 -11.72 38.46
C GLU A 25 -17.31 -12.93 37.55
N GLY A 26 -16.49 -12.96 36.51
CA GLY A 26 -16.41 -14.05 35.52
C GLY A 26 -17.56 -14.09 34.52
N LEU A 27 -18.35 -13.04 34.43
CA LEU A 27 -19.43 -12.89 33.44
C LEU A 27 -18.88 -12.34 32.17
N MET A 28 -18.88 -13.14 31.10
CA MET A 28 -18.44 -12.68 29.77
C MET A 28 -19.45 -11.71 29.17
N VAL A 29 -18.93 -10.65 28.54
CA VAL A 29 -19.74 -9.66 27.83
C VAL A 29 -19.88 -10.04 26.35
N ASN A 30 -18.77 -10.38 25.72
CA ASN A 30 -18.78 -10.93 24.35
C ASN A 30 -17.63 -11.93 24.14
N SER A 31 -17.76 -12.72 23.12
CA SER A 31 -16.64 -13.49 22.56
C SER A 31 -16.58 -13.28 21.06
N ASN A 32 -15.37 -13.20 20.55
CA ASN A 32 -15.10 -13.04 19.12
C ASN A 32 -14.13 -14.11 18.66
N ARG A 33 -14.61 -15.00 17.80
CA ARG A 33 -13.78 -16.02 17.16
C ARG A 33 -13.49 -15.63 15.73
N ASN A 34 -12.25 -15.29 15.46
CA ASN A 34 -11.78 -14.89 14.13
C ASN A 34 -10.80 -15.93 13.56
N ASN A 35 -11.11 -16.45 12.40
CA ASN A 35 -10.21 -17.30 11.62
C ASN A 35 -9.99 -16.67 10.25
N SER A 36 -8.74 -16.70 9.79
CA SER A 36 -8.41 -16.25 8.44
C SER A 36 -7.49 -17.22 7.75
N LEU A 37 -7.77 -17.45 6.48
CA LEU A 37 -6.94 -18.25 5.59
C LEU A 37 -6.66 -17.41 4.37
N SER A 38 -5.38 -17.27 3.99
CA SER A 38 -4.99 -16.49 2.83
C SER A 38 -3.99 -17.26 1.96
N TYR A 39 -4.13 -17.05 0.68
CA TYR A 39 -3.22 -17.52 -0.34
C TYR A 39 -2.92 -16.37 -1.31
N SER A 40 -1.67 -16.20 -1.69
CA SER A 40 -1.29 -15.23 -2.70
C SER A 40 -0.23 -15.80 -3.62
N ASP A 41 -0.37 -15.50 -4.88
CA ASP A 41 0.65 -15.72 -5.89
C ASP A 41 0.99 -14.41 -6.59
N SER A 42 2.24 -14.27 -7.00
CA SER A 42 2.68 -13.12 -7.75
C SER A 42 3.77 -13.48 -8.75
N LYS A 43 3.75 -12.76 -9.87
CA LYS A 43 4.76 -12.84 -10.92
C LYS A 43 5.33 -11.46 -11.13
N GLN A 44 6.64 -11.35 -11.03
CA GLN A 44 7.34 -10.08 -11.22
C GLN A 44 8.42 -10.23 -12.25
N VAL A 45 8.49 -9.25 -13.15
CA VAL A 45 9.59 -9.08 -14.07
C VAL A 45 10.01 -7.62 -14.10
N GLY A 46 11.30 -7.37 -14.16
CA GLY A 46 11.82 -6.02 -14.24
C GLY A 46 13.24 -6.02 -14.78
N GLY A 47 13.64 -4.88 -15.29
CA GLY A 47 14.98 -4.72 -15.83
C GLY A 47 15.39 -3.25 -15.91
N SER A 48 16.68 -3.03 -16.01
CA SER A 48 17.26 -1.71 -16.20
C SER A 48 18.39 -1.74 -17.21
N LEU A 49 18.50 -0.67 -17.99
CA LEU A 49 19.59 -0.42 -18.91
C LEU A 49 20.17 0.95 -18.61
N GLN A 50 21.48 1.04 -18.47
CA GLN A 50 22.18 2.30 -18.33
C GLN A 50 23.30 2.43 -19.36
N LEU A 51 23.25 3.53 -20.09
CA LEU A 51 24.25 3.89 -21.08
C LEU A 51 24.93 5.17 -20.63
N ASN A 52 26.26 5.11 -20.52
CA ASN A 52 27.08 6.28 -20.18
C ASN A 52 28.01 6.57 -21.34
N ARG A 53 28.05 7.82 -21.80
CA ARG A 53 28.94 8.27 -22.85
C ARG A 53 29.70 9.51 -22.44
N LYS A 54 31.01 9.40 -22.43
CA LYS A 54 31.90 10.54 -22.31
C LYS A 54 31.99 11.24 -23.66
N LEU A 55 31.73 12.55 -23.69
CA LEU A 55 31.66 13.32 -24.93
C LEU A 55 32.98 14.06 -25.24
N ASN A 56 33.79 14.35 -24.20
CA ASN A 56 35.11 14.98 -24.38
C ASN A 56 36.08 14.60 -23.24
N SER A 57 37.33 14.99 -23.38
CA SER A 57 38.38 14.74 -22.38
C SER A 57 38.22 15.56 -21.10
N MET A 58 37.47 16.65 -21.13
CA MET A 58 37.27 17.56 -19.98
C MET A 58 36.21 17.05 -18.99
N GLY A 59 35.51 15.96 -19.28
CA GLY A 59 34.53 15.36 -18.38
C GLY A 59 33.07 15.63 -18.74
N ARG A 60 32.80 16.20 -19.94
CA ARG A 60 31.44 16.27 -20.48
C ARG A 60 30.93 14.86 -20.70
N ASN A 61 29.75 14.55 -20.14
CA ASN A 61 29.16 13.23 -20.27
C ASN A 61 27.63 13.29 -20.35
N VAL A 62 27.07 12.26 -20.92
CA VAL A 62 25.64 12.01 -20.95
C VAL A 62 25.38 10.61 -20.42
N THR A 63 24.35 10.47 -19.63
CA THR A 63 23.84 9.18 -19.12
C THR A 63 22.39 9.04 -19.52
N LEU A 64 22.04 7.89 -20.07
CA LEU A 64 20.67 7.46 -20.29
C LEU A 64 20.42 6.25 -19.43
N ARG A 65 19.36 6.29 -18.61
CA ARG A 65 18.90 5.18 -17.78
C ARG A 65 17.46 4.87 -18.12
N LEU A 66 17.20 3.61 -18.39
CA LEU A 66 15.88 3.06 -18.67
C LEU A 66 15.60 2.00 -17.60
N GLU A 67 14.44 2.04 -16.99
CA GLU A 67 13.99 1.03 -16.05
C GLU A 67 12.56 0.67 -16.35
N GLY A 68 12.22 -0.60 -16.17
CA GLY A 68 10.86 -1.08 -16.31
C GLY A 68 10.59 -2.20 -15.32
N SER A 69 9.38 -2.24 -14.79
CA SER A 69 8.90 -3.32 -13.95
C SER A 69 7.45 -3.63 -14.25
N TYR A 70 7.12 -4.91 -14.16
CA TYR A 70 5.76 -5.42 -14.23
C TYR A 70 5.57 -6.41 -13.08
N ASN A 71 4.44 -6.30 -12.40
CA ASN A 71 4.02 -7.24 -11.38
C ASN A 71 2.54 -7.54 -11.54
N GLU A 72 2.20 -8.82 -11.54
CA GLU A 72 0.84 -9.32 -11.52
C GLU A 72 0.70 -10.27 -10.33
N GLY A 73 -0.33 -10.07 -9.53
CA GLY A 73 -0.60 -10.91 -8.38
C GLY A 73 -2.08 -11.23 -8.25
N ASN A 74 -2.36 -12.31 -7.56
CA ASN A 74 -3.71 -12.66 -7.16
C ASN A 74 -3.68 -13.10 -5.70
N SER A 75 -4.43 -12.39 -4.87
CA SER A 75 -4.60 -12.74 -3.46
C SER A 75 -6.02 -13.23 -3.21
N LYS A 76 -6.12 -14.33 -2.51
CA LYS A 76 -7.39 -14.94 -2.10
C LYS A 76 -7.39 -15.09 -0.60
N SER A 77 -8.47 -14.69 0.06
CA SER A 77 -8.58 -14.79 1.52
C SER A 77 -9.98 -15.15 1.94
N LEU A 78 -10.10 -16.11 2.84
CA LEU A 78 -11.31 -16.42 3.59
C LEU A 78 -11.13 -15.84 5.01
N SER A 79 -12.12 -15.08 5.45
CA SER A 79 -12.21 -14.58 6.82
C SER A 79 -13.55 -14.99 7.40
N THR A 80 -13.52 -15.68 8.52
CA THR A 80 -14.71 -16.03 9.29
C THR A 80 -14.62 -15.38 10.66
N ASN A 81 -15.63 -14.62 11.01
CA ASN A 81 -15.72 -13.91 12.27
C ASN A 81 -17.07 -14.17 12.91
N ASN A 82 -17.07 -14.86 14.05
CA ASN A 82 -18.27 -15.16 14.83
C ASN A 82 -18.22 -14.37 16.14
N VAL A 83 -19.24 -13.57 16.36
CA VAL A 83 -19.39 -12.76 17.58
C VAL A 83 -20.59 -13.22 18.35
N HIS A 84 -20.39 -13.53 19.63
CA HIS A 84 -21.42 -13.87 20.58
C HIS A 84 -21.53 -12.77 21.62
N LEU A 85 -22.73 -12.23 21.79
CA LEU A 85 -23.03 -11.15 22.73
C LEU A 85 -23.88 -11.72 23.88
N TYR A 86 -23.23 -12.08 24.99
CA TYR A 86 -23.87 -12.76 26.14
C TYR A 86 -24.89 -11.88 26.90
N GLN A 87 -24.75 -10.56 26.81
CA GLN A 87 -25.59 -9.60 27.52
C GLN A 87 -26.73 -9.05 26.66
N ILE A 88 -26.78 -9.38 25.38
CA ILE A 88 -27.75 -8.86 24.44
C ILE A 88 -28.56 -10.02 23.90
N LYS A 89 -29.88 -9.98 24.14
CA LYS A 89 -30.78 -11.01 23.63
C LYS A 89 -31.07 -10.84 22.14
N SER A 90 -31.23 -11.96 21.48
CA SER A 90 -31.59 -11.97 20.05
C SER A 90 -32.99 -11.39 19.83
N LYS A 91 -33.14 -10.55 18.81
CA LYS A 91 -34.45 -10.02 18.41
C LYS A 91 -35.40 -11.08 17.88
N LEU A 92 -34.84 -12.17 17.33
CA LEU A 92 -35.60 -13.29 16.77
C LEU A 92 -35.97 -14.33 17.81
N ASN A 93 -35.17 -14.51 18.86
CA ASN A 93 -35.40 -15.41 19.97
C ASN A 93 -34.96 -14.76 21.28
N PRO A 94 -35.88 -14.17 22.08
CA PRO A 94 -35.55 -13.47 23.32
C PRO A 94 -34.91 -14.35 24.40
N GLU A 95 -35.02 -15.65 24.32
CA GLU A 95 -34.40 -16.62 25.26
C GLU A 95 -32.92 -16.87 24.92
N ALA A 96 -32.51 -16.61 23.68
CA ALA A 96 -31.14 -16.82 23.21
C ALA A 96 -30.34 -15.49 23.21
N ASP A 97 -29.04 -15.63 23.39
CA ASP A 97 -28.10 -14.52 23.24
C ASP A 97 -28.01 -14.09 21.76
N SER A 98 -27.63 -12.85 21.53
CA SER A 98 -27.43 -12.34 20.19
C SER A 98 -26.09 -12.83 19.63
N THR A 99 -26.13 -13.45 18.48
CA THR A 99 -24.95 -13.84 17.72
C THR A 99 -24.99 -13.24 16.32
N TYR A 100 -23.83 -12.90 15.78
CA TYR A 100 -23.73 -12.55 14.38
C TYR A 100 -22.41 -13.05 13.81
N GLN A 101 -22.39 -13.25 12.52
CA GLN A 101 -21.20 -13.71 11.80
C GLN A 101 -20.95 -12.88 10.56
N THR A 102 -19.67 -12.75 10.21
CA THR A 102 -19.24 -12.26 8.92
C THR A 102 -18.27 -13.27 8.32
N ASN A 103 -18.70 -13.96 7.29
CA ASN A 103 -17.89 -14.93 6.57
C ASN A 103 -17.67 -14.41 5.15
N ARG A 104 -16.44 -14.01 4.82
CA ARG A 104 -16.15 -13.35 3.55
C ARG A 104 -14.99 -14.02 2.84
N TYR A 105 -15.19 -14.29 1.58
CA TYR A 105 -14.13 -14.70 0.67
C TYR A 105 -13.80 -13.55 -0.27
N ASN A 106 -12.53 -13.16 -0.33
CA ASN A 106 -12.07 -12.11 -1.20
C ASN A 106 -11.11 -12.68 -2.24
N VAL A 107 -11.29 -12.26 -3.48
CA VAL A 107 -10.35 -12.49 -4.57
C VAL A 107 -9.88 -11.14 -5.08
N THR A 108 -8.58 -10.90 -5.04
CA THR A 108 -8.01 -9.59 -5.35
C THR A 108 -6.89 -9.74 -6.40
N PRO A 109 -7.24 -9.77 -7.70
CA PRO A 109 -6.24 -9.64 -8.75
C PRO A 109 -5.67 -8.22 -8.75
N THR A 110 -4.36 -8.14 -8.85
CA THR A 110 -3.61 -6.88 -8.91
C THR A 110 -2.67 -6.87 -10.10
N LYS A 111 -2.55 -5.71 -10.75
CA LYS A 111 -1.57 -5.47 -11.80
C LYS A 111 -0.88 -4.14 -11.57
N THR A 112 0.44 -4.16 -11.58
CA THR A 112 1.23 -2.94 -11.49
C THR A 112 2.33 -2.96 -12.54
N TRP A 113 2.55 -1.83 -13.19
CA TRP A 113 3.74 -1.65 -14.00
C TRP A 113 4.25 -0.23 -13.90
N SER A 114 5.54 -0.09 -14.06
CA SER A 114 6.17 1.21 -14.10
C SER A 114 7.31 1.22 -15.11
N TYR A 115 7.56 2.38 -15.67
CA TYR A 115 8.77 2.62 -16.42
C TYR A 115 9.33 3.99 -16.12
N THR A 116 10.64 4.07 -16.11
CA THR A 116 11.40 5.29 -15.87
C THR A 116 12.38 5.51 -17.01
N VAL A 117 12.39 6.71 -17.54
CA VAL A 117 13.40 7.18 -18.49
C VAL A 117 14.10 8.37 -17.84
N GLN A 118 15.40 8.27 -17.66
CA GLN A 118 16.20 9.35 -17.09
C GLN A 118 17.37 9.68 -18.00
N THR A 119 17.53 10.95 -18.31
CA THR A 119 18.68 11.50 -19.01
C THR A 119 19.39 12.48 -18.11
N THR A 120 20.68 12.34 -17.97
CA THR A 120 21.52 13.28 -17.22
C THR A 120 22.65 13.76 -18.10
N TYR A 121 22.80 15.06 -18.18
CA TYR A 121 23.90 15.72 -18.90
C TYR A 121 24.75 16.49 -17.91
N SER A 122 26.07 16.33 -17.99
CA SER A 122 27.02 17.05 -17.15
C SER A 122 28.00 17.83 -18.03
N GLU A 123 27.97 19.13 -17.86
CA GLU A 123 28.85 20.09 -18.52
C GLU A 123 29.94 20.54 -17.57
N PRO A 124 31.21 20.26 -17.84
CA PRO A 124 32.32 20.87 -17.10
C PRO A 124 32.46 22.33 -17.48
N LEU A 125 32.33 23.23 -16.52
CA LEU A 125 32.49 24.68 -16.73
C LEU A 125 33.95 25.10 -16.59
N TRP A 126 34.60 24.64 -15.50
CA TRP A 126 36.04 24.82 -15.26
C TRP A 126 36.54 23.72 -14.29
N LYS A 127 37.77 23.81 -13.84
CA LYS A 127 38.39 22.77 -12.99
C LYS A 127 37.50 22.35 -11.84
N ALA A 128 37.09 21.06 -11.83
CA ALA A 128 36.26 20.42 -10.84
C ALA A 128 34.95 21.19 -10.52
N THR A 129 34.36 21.81 -11.54
CA THR A 129 33.08 22.52 -11.47
C THR A 129 32.20 22.10 -12.64
N PHE A 130 30.96 21.74 -12.33
CA PHE A 130 30.05 21.14 -13.28
C PHE A 130 28.66 21.77 -13.18
N LEU A 131 28.01 21.90 -14.32
CA LEU A 131 26.59 22.15 -14.42
C LEU A 131 25.94 20.82 -14.83
N GLN A 132 25.04 20.30 -14.02
CA GLN A 132 24.34 19.08 -14.29
C GLN A 132 22.87 19.37 -14.56
N MET A 133 22.37 18.85 -15.67
CA MET A 133 20.95 18.88 -16.03
C MET A 133 20.44 17.46 -16.03
N SER A 134 19.35 17.21 -15.35
CA SER A 134 18.69 15.89 -15.31
C SER A 134 17.23 16.04 -15.66
N TYR A 135 16.75 15.15 -16.49
CA TYR A 135 15.34 14.96 -16.75
C TYR A 135 15.00 13.52 -16.50
N LYS A 136 13.98 13.28 -15.66
CA LYS A 136 13.48 11.96 -15.39
C LYS A 136 11.97 11.97 -15.60
N PHE A 137 11.50 11.06 -16.42
CA PHE A 137 10.10 10.74 -16.58
C PHE A 137 9.81 9.42 -15.90
N ASN A 138 8.81 9.37 -15.05
CA ASN A 138 8.33 8.16 -14.41
C ASN A 138 6.83 8.00 -14.64
N TYR A 139 6.44 6.86 -15.17
CA TYR A 139 5.06 6.43 -15.26
C TYR A 139 4.84 5.24 -14.34
N SER A 140 3.77 5.27 -13.57
CA SER A 140 3.34 4.12 -12.78
C SER A 140 1.84 3.88 -12.95
N TYR A 141 1.50 2.61 -13.07
CA TYR A 141 0.13 2.12 -13.15
C TYR A 141 -0.10 1.07 -12.06
N SER A 142 -1.24 1.17 -11.42
CA SER A 142 -1.69 0.17 -10.45
C SER A 142 -3.19 -0.07 -10.63
N LYS A 143 -3.57 -1.34 -10.70
CA LYS A 143 -4.97 -1.78 -10.76
C LYS A 143 -5.19 -2.85 -9.71
N SER A 144 -6.29 -2.73 -8.97
CA SER A 144 -6.76 -3.74 -8.03
C SER A 144 -8.26 -3.91 -8.19
N ASP A 145 -8.71 -5.15 -8.32
CA ASP A 145 -10.11 -5.47 -8.56
C ASP A 145 -10.55 -6.54 -7.54
N ARG A 146 -10.88 -6.09 -6.32
CA ARG A 146 -11.29 -6.99 -5.25
C ARG A 146 -12.76 -7.35 -5.40
N ALA A 147 -13.03 -8.62 -5.69
CA ALA A 147 -14.35 -9.21 -5.57
C ALA A 147 -14.52 -9.81 -4.17
N THR A 148 -15.58 -9.46 -3.49
CA THR A 148 -15.96 -9.98 -2.18
C THR A 148 -17.20 -10.86 -2.32
N TYR A 149 -17.13 -12.06 -1.77
CA TYR A 149 -18.22 -13.03 -1.73
C TYR A 149 -18.64 -13.21 -0.27
N ASP A 150 -19.91 -12.95 0.02
CA ASP A 150 -20.44 -12.99 1.39
C ASP A 150 -21.13 -14.31 1.68
N PHE A 151 -20.58 -15.05 2.63
CA PHE A 151 -21.09 -16.33 3.10
C PHE A 151 -21.75 -16.23 4.48
N SER A 152 -22.02 -15.03 4.97
CA SER A 152 -22.57 -14.80 6.32
C SER A 152 -23.93 -15.48 6.54
N ASN A 153 -24.69 -15.73 5.49
CA ASN A 153 -25.99 -16.38 5.55
C ASN A 153 -25.96 -17.92 5.57
N LEU A 154 -24.77 -18.55 5.48
CA LEU A 154 -24.65 -20.01 5.41
C LEU A 154 -24.70 -20.72 6.76
N GLY A 155 -24.78 -20.00 7.87
CA GLY A 155 -24.81 -20.55 9.22
C GLY A 155 -23.48 -20.38 9.96
N GLU A 156 -23.57 -20.27 11.28
CA GLU A 156 -22.48 -19.90 12.17
C GLU A 156 -21.28 -20.85 12.12
N ASN A 157 -21.56 -22.14 11.95
CA ASN A 157 -20.54 -23.19 11.97
C ASN A 157 -20.26 -23.81 10.60
N PHE A 158 -20.71 -23.20 9.52
CA PHE A 158 -20.62 -23.79 8.19
C PHE A 158 -19.18 -24.15 7.79
N PHE A 159 -18.20 -23.36 8.20
CA PHE A 159 -16.79 -23.58 7.91
C PHE A 159 -15.96 -24.08 9.11
N SER A 160 -16.60 -24.47 10.23
CA SER A 160 -15.88 -24.82 11.47
C SER A 160 -15.02 -26.08 11.34
N ASP A 161 -15.47 -27.03 10.54
CA ASP A 161 -14.85 -28.36 10.42
C ASP A 161 -13.92 -28.51 9.22
N VAL A 162 -13.62 -27.40 8.55
CA VAL A 162 -12.72 -27.41 7.39
C VAL A 162 -11.27 -27.54 7.86
N ALA A 163 -10.65 -28.65 7.54
CA ALA A 163 -9.22 -28.83 7.72
C ALA A 163 -8.46 -27.96 6.71
N ASN A 164 -7.99 -26.83 7.15
CA ASN A 164 -7.20 -25.93 6.34
C ASN A 164 -5.77 -26.41 6.25
N SER A 165 -5.30 -26.73 5.04
CA SER A 165 -3.91 -27.07 4.78
C SER A 165 -3.38 -26.25 3.62
N TYR A 166 -2.06 -26.09 3.55
CA TYR A 166 -1.40 -25.39 2.45
C TYR A 166 -1.75 -25.95 1.06
N ARG A 167 -1.99 -27.26 0.95
CA ARG A 167 -2.32 -27.91 -0.32
C ARG A 167 -3.81 -27.88 -0.66
N ASN A 168 -4.66 -27.58 0.30
CA ASN A 168 -6.12 -27.56 0.18
C ASN A 168 -6.69 -26.28 0.79
N TRP A 169 -6.05 -25.15 0.49
CA TRP A 169 -6.43 -23.86 1.03
C TRP A 169 -7.82 -23.37 0.56
N ASP A 170 -8.31 -23.85 -0.58
CA ASP A 170 -9.61 -23.53 -1.18
C ASP A 170 -10.64 -24.67 -1.02
N GLY A 171 -10.29 -25.74 -0.30
CA GLY A 171 -11.17 -26.90 -0.10
C GLY A 171 -12.49 -26.56 0.57
N TYR A 172 -12.54 -25.50 1.38
CA TYR A 172 -13.78 -25.02 2.00
C TYR A 172 -14.82 -24.54 0.98
N LEU A 173 -14.43 -24.11 -0.23
CA LEU A 173 -15.36 -23.73 -1.30
C LEU A 173 -16.14 -24.93 -1.85
N THR A 174 -15.64 -26.13 -1.68
CA THR A 174 -16.31 -27.37 -2.12
C THR A 174 -17.55 -27.71 -1.27
N LEU A 175 -17.67 -27.10 -0.08
CA LEU A 175 -18.85 -27.29 0.79
C LEU A 175 -20.05 -26.45 0.32
N LEU A 176 -19.83 -25.48 -0.55
CA LEU A 176 -20.89 -24.62 -1.04
C LEU A 176 -21.84 -25.40 -1.95
N GLN A 177 -23.15 -25.20 -1.76
CA GLN A 177 -24.19 -25.81 -2.61
C GLN A 177 -24.25 -25.16 -4.01
N LYS A 178 -23.75 -23.92 -4.14
CA LYS A 178 -23.70 -23.16 -5.39
C LYS A 178 -22.27 -22.70 -5.63
N PRO A 179 -21.90 -22.36 -6.87
CA PRO A 179 -20.61 -21.74 -7.15
C PRO A 179 -20.40 -20.50 -6.26
N TYR A 180 -19.19 -20.31 -5.76
CA TYR A 180 -18.89 -19.15 -4.89
C TYR A 180 -19.19 -17.80 -5.56
N THR A 181 -19.15 -17.76 -6.89
CA THR A 181 -19.47 -16.57 -7.69
C THR A 181 -20.89 -16.04 -7.48
N ASP A 182 -21.82 -16.92 -7.11
CA ASP A 182 -23.22 -16.56 -6.87
C ASP A 182 -23.44 -15.82 -5.55
N TYR A 183 -22.40 -15.79 -4.70
CA TYR A 183 -22.39 -15.06 -3.43
C TYR A 183 -21.70 -13.70 -3.53
N LYS A 184 -21.44 -13.21 -4.75
CA LYS A 184 -20.77 -11.93 -4.95
C LYS A 184 -21.60 -10.79 -4.36
N ASP A 185 -20.95 -9.98 -3.53
CA ASP A 185 -21.51 -8.76 -2.98
C ASP A 185 -20.84 -7.54 -3.62
N GLU A 186 -21.58 -6.84 -4.47
CA GLU A 186 -21.07 -5.66 -5.17
C GLU A 186 -20.81 -4.50 -4.21
N SER A 187 -21.58 -4.40 -3.11
CA SER A 187 -21.39 -3.35 -2.11
C SER A 187 -20.10 -3.50 -1.32
N LEU A 188 -19.60 -4.71 -1.15
CA LEU A 188 -18.35 -5.04 -0.47
C LEU A 188 -17.16 -5.17 -1.43
N SER A 189 -17.43 -5.28 -2.73
CA SER A 189 -16.41 -5.34 -3.77
C SER A 189 -15.80 -3.95 -4.02
N ARG A 190 -14.55 -3.92 -4.47
CA ARG A 190 -13.85 -2.66 -4.69
C ARG A 190 -12.95 -2.76 -5.91
N PHE A 191 -13.18 -1.87 -6.84
CA PHE A 191 -12.27 -1.61 -7.95
C PHE A 191 -11.46 -0.35 -7.70
N SER A 192 -10.17 -0.36 -8.05
CA SER A 192 -9.33 0.83 -8.06
C SER A 192 -8.30 0.78 -9.19
N GLU A 193 -8.15 1.89 -9.88
CA GLU A 193 -7.14 2.09 -10.90
C GLU A 193 -6.42 3.41 -10.65
N TYR A 194 -5.10 3.39 -10.70
CA TYR A 194 -4.27 4.55 -10.47
C TYR A 194 -3.20 4.68 -11.55
N LYS A 195 -3.13 5.84 -12.18
CA LYS A 195 -2.11 6.22 -13.15
C LYS A 195 -1.38 7.46 -12.64
N ASN A 196 -0.09 7.42 -12.65
CA ASN A 196 0.73 8.54 -12.21
C ASN A 196 1.83 8.84 -13.21
N TYR A 197 1.91 10.10 -13.60
CA TYR A 197 2.92 10.67 -14.50
C TYR A 197 3.71 11.69 -13.72
N THR A 198 5.02 11.48 -13.59
CA THR A 198 5.92 12.40 -12.87
C THR A 198 7.06 12.81 -13.79
N HIS A 199 7.30 14.09 -13.86
CA HIS A 199 8.42 14.67 -14.58
C HIS A 199 9.33 15.35 -13.57
N ASP A 200 10.57 14.91 -13.42
CA ASP A 200 11.59 15.54 -12.59
C ASP A 200 12.57 16.26 -13.50
N MET A 201 12.60 17.58 -13.41
CA MET A 201 13.54 18.46 -14.11
C MET A 201 14.46 19.06 -13.08
N GLU A 202 15.73 18.72 -13.12
CA GLU A 202 16.72 19.18 -12.15
C GLU A 202 17.86 19.93 -12.84
N LEU A 203 18.19 21.08 -12.32
CA LEU A 203 19.37 21.83 -12.66
C LEU A 203 20.22 21.97 -11.39
N MET A 204 21.47 21.49 -11.45
CA MET A 204 22.39 21.49 -10.31
C MET A 204 23.75 22.04 -10.72
N PHE A 205 24.21 22.99 -9.95
CA PHE A 205 25.58 23.48 -10.00
C PHE A 205 26.38 22.78 -8.90
N ARG A 206 27.53 22.22 -9.29
CA ARG A 206 28.39 21.44 -8.41
C ARG A 206 29.83 21.93 -8.52
N MET A 207 30.43 22.30 -7.38
CA MET A 207 31.81 22.72 -7.28
C MET A 207 32.55 21.89 -6.22
N ILE A 208 33.69 21.32 -6.60
CA ILE A 208 34.51 20.50 -5.72
C ILE A 208 35.89 21.18 -5.59
N ARG A 209 36.30 21.40 -4.35
CA ARG A 209 37.63 21.97 -4.01
C ARG A 209 38.24 21.13 -2.88
N GLU A 210 39.52 21.26 -2.64
CA GLU A 210 40.20 20.53 -1.58
C GLU A 210 39.53 20.71 -0.22
N LYS A 211 39.16 21.95 0.12
CA LYS A 211 38.58 22.28 1.42
C LYS A 211 37.05 22.35 1.43
N TYR A 212 36.41 22.48 0.28
CA TYR A 212 34.95 22.57 0.27
C TYR A 212 34.29 21.92 -0.94
N ASN A 213 33.09 21.43 -0.72
CA ASN A 213 32.15 20.97 -1.76
C ASN A 213 30.92 21.84 -1.67
N PHE A 214 30.46 22.34 -2.80
CA PHE A 214 29.27 23.14 -2.92
C PHE A 214 28.37 22.58 -4.02
N ASN A 215 27.15 22.26 -3.66
CA ASN A 215 26.13 21.84 -4.60
C ASN A 215 24.90 22.70 -4.34
N VAL A 216 24.40 23.35 -5.37
CA VAL A 216 23.15 24.12 -5.34
C VAL A 216 22.35 23.78 -6.57
N GLY A 217 21.07 23.60 -6.40
CA GLY A 217 20.19 23.21 -7.49
C GLY A 217 18.74 23.53 -7.23
N VAL A 218 17.95 23.31 -8.25
CA VAL A 218 16.50 23.38 -8.19
C VAL A 218 15.92 22.21 -8.97
N MET A 219 14.94 21.57 -8.39
CA MET A 219 14.12 20.53 -9.04
C MET A 219 12.70 21.05 -9.20
N VAL A 220 12.18 20.91 -10.39
CA VAL A 220 10.77 21.18 -10.71
C VAL A 220 10.12 19.85 -11.08
N GLN A 221 9.07 19.51 -10.37
CA GLN A 221 8.40 18.21 -10.50
C GLN A 221 6.90 18.39 -10.78
N PRO A 222 6.51 18.52 -12.06
CA PRO A 222 5.12 18.36 -12.46
C PRO A 222 4.68 16.89 -12.31
N GLN A 223 3.52 16.71 -11.70
CA GLN A 223 2.91 15.40 -11.49
C GLN A 223 1.44 15.44 -11.85
N THR A 224 1.00 14.47 -12.63
CA THR A 224 -0.41 14.22 -12.92
C THR A 224 -0.77 12.83 -12.41
N SER A 225 -1.77 12.78 -11.53
CA SER A 225 -2.30 11.53 -10.99
C SER A 225 -3.76 11.40 -11.37
N HIS A 226 -4.12 10.25 -11.95
CA HIS A 226 -5.49 9.89 -12.29
C HIS A 226 -5.89 8.68 -11.48
N PHE A 227 -6.99 8.79 -10.75
CA PHE A 227 -7.49 7.77 -9.84
C PHE A 227 -8.96 7.48 -10.13
N ILE A 228 -9.27 6.21 -10.41
CA ILE A 228 -10.63 5.70 -10.57
C ILE A 228 -10.88 4.70 -9.46
N GLN A 229 -12.03 4.81 -8.83
CA GLN A 229 -12.46 3.90 -7.77
C GLN A 229 -13.96 3.65 -7.86
N ASP A 230 -14.34 2.37 -7.74
CA ASP A 230 -15.72 1.93 -7.49
C ASP A 230 -15.77 1.26 -6.13
N TYR A 231 -16.57 1.78 -5.23
CA TYR A 231 -16.73 1.26 -3.88
C TYR A 231 -18.09 1.65 -3.30
N HIS A 232 -18.81 0.71 -2.70
CA HIS A 232 -20.17 0.89 -2.15
C HIS A 232 -21.16 1.53 -3.14
N GLY A 233 -21.05 1.18 -4.44
CA GLY A 233 -21.89 1.75 -5.48
C GLY A 233 -21.56 3.20 -5.84
N VAL A 234 -20.50 3.76 -5.27
CA VAL A 234 -20.00 5.11 -5.61
C VAL A 234 -18.85 4.99 -6.59
N HIS A 235 -19.03 5.58 -7.76
CA HIS A 235 -17.98 5.76 -8.75
C HIS A 235 -17.27 7.11 -8.51
N SER A 236 -15.96 7.07 -8.42
CA SER A 236 -15.11 8.27 -8.32
C SER A 236 -14.04 8.23 -9.40
N ASP A 237 -13.98 9.27 -10.19
CA ASP A 237 -12.95 9.51 -11.20
C ASP A 237 -12.34 10.89 -10.93
N THR A 238 -11.07 10.92 -10.56
CA THR A 238 -10.41 12.13 -10.11
C THR A 238 -9.03 12.28 -10.74
N THR A 239 -8.77 13.44 -11.31
CA THR A 239 -7.45 13.83 -11.80
C THR A 239 -6.89 14.95 -10.94
N ARG A 240 -5.67 14.78 -10.47
CA ARG A 240 -4.94 15.78 -9.69
C ARG A 240 -3.64 16.14 -10.39
N ASN A 241 -3.43 17.44 -10.56
CA ASN A 241 -2.20 18.02 -11.07
C ASN A 241 -1.51 18.79 -9.95
N VAL A 242 -0.23 18.54 -9.76
CA VAL A 242 0.61 19.23 -8.77
C VAL A 242 1.94 19.57 -9.40
N VAL A 243 2.49 20.70 -9.06
CA VAL A 243 3.86 21.09 -9.42
C VAL A 243 4.60 21.39 -8.13
N ASN A 244 5.63 20.60 -7.85
CA ASN A 244 6.53 20.82 -6.73
C ASN A 244 7.80 21.51 -7.23
N VAL A 245 8.27 22.50 -6.48
CA VAL A 245 9.56 23.16 -6.73
C VAL A 245 10.39 22.99 -5.47
N THR A 246 11.52 22.31 -5.60
CA THR A 246 12.39 21.98 -4.47
C THR A 246 13.79 22.53 -4.71
N PRO A 247 14.16 23.63 -4.06
CA PRO A 247 15.53 24.08 -4.04
C PRO A 247 16.38 23.15 -3.18
N THR A 248 17.63 22.92 -3.59
CA THR A 248 18.58 22.07 -2.87
C THR A 248 19.88 22.79 -2.66
N LEU A 249 20.44 22.68 -1.47
CA LEU A 249 21.76 23.18 -1.11
C LEU A 249 22.48 22.13 -0.29
N ASP A 250 23.68 21.77 -0.67
CA ASP A 250 24.60 20.96 0.15
C ASP A 250 25.97 21.61 0.10
N PHE A 251 26.35 22.22 1.19
CA PHE A 251 27.64 22.83 1.38
C PHE A 251 28.42 22.11 2.46
N ARG A 252 29.62 21.69 2.14
CA ARG A 252 30.55 21.10 3.11
C ARG A 252 31.86 21.81 3.06
N TYR A 253 32.33 22.26 4.21
CA TYR A 253 33.65 22.86 4.40
C TYR A 253 34.47 22.01 5.35
N ARG A 254 35.70 21.64 4.94
CA ARG A 254 36.63 20.86 5.73
C ARG A 254 37.69 21.78 6.34
N PHE A 255 37.65 21.95 7.64
CA PHE A 255 38.64 22.73 8.39
C PHE A 255 39.93 21.94 8.57
N SER A 256 39.82 20.67 8.86
CA SER A 256 40.94 19.73 9.06
C SER A 256 40.50 18.31 8.63
N ASN A 257 41.37 17.33 8.79
CA ASN A 257 41.05 15.92 8.52
C ASN A 257 40.00 15.37 9.50
N THR A 258 39.78 16.02 10.63
CA THR A 258 38.89 15.57 11.71
C THR A 258 37.68 16.50 11.92
N HIS A 259 37.68 17.68 11.31
CA HIS A 259 36.64 18.69 11.52
C HIS A 259 36.07 19.17 10.20
N ASP A 260 34.76 19.07 10.03
CA ASP A 260 34.04 19.68 8.90
C ASP A 260 32.69 20.30 9.33
N LEU A 261 32.29 21.31 8.59
CA LEU A 261 30.96 21.91 8.67
C LEU A 261 30.14 21.45 7.47
N ARG A 262 28.92 21.02 7.70
CA ARG A 262 28.00 20.69 6.62
C ARG A 262 26.67 21.41 6.82
N ILE A 263 26.23 22.10 5.78
CA ILE A 263 24.93 22.76 5.71
C ILE A 263 24.15 22.06 4.60
N ARG A 264 22.94 21.62 4.89
CA ARG A 264 22.08 20.97 3.92
C ARG A 264 20.67 21.53 4.03
N TYR A 265 20.11 21.87 2.87
CA TYR A 265 18.72 22.28 2.70
C TYR A 265 18.10 21.47 1.54
N ARG A 266 16.89 20.93 1.77
CA ARG A 266 16.10 20.19 0.78
C ARG A 266 14.62 20.47 0.97
#